data_9255365b126a245e59ba1d23b26b296a
#
_entry.id   9255365b126a245e59ba1d23b26b296a
#
_cell.length_a   1.000
_cell.length_b   1.000
_cell.length_c   1.000
_cell.angle_alpha   90.00
_cell.angle_beta   90.00
_cell.angle_gamma   90.00
#
_symmetry.space_group_name_H-M   'P 1'
#
loop_
_entity.id
_entity.type
_entity.pdbx_description
1 polymer ?
#
loop_
_entity_poly.entity_id
_entity_poly.type
_entity_poly.pdbx_seq_one_letter_code
_entity_poly.pdbx_strand_id
1 'polypeptide(L)'
;MIDTAASTHDTWDGVDLHTLADRLGTPLYVYSASAIRDRVSSLQTALRGTDHLICFAVKANPNRGVLAFMHSQGVGADIVSAGELWRARQAGIPAEHIVFSGVGKSEAEIAEALRQGVLRFNVESHDELLLLQHIAQAQSVVARAAVRINPDVDALTHAKISTGKAENKFGVSIEEARRWFAQRDALSHVQLDGLHVHIGSQILSLEPFRQALQRVAALWRELVGQGHPIASIDVGGGLGVCYREGHDRPIDAAAYVALVREALAGFEGRLLFEPGRYLVGEAGVLLTRVIRLKQGNERTFLVIDAAMNDLARPSLYDAWHDIAPVAGDARSMISYDIVGPVCETGDTFAKARALPACAPGELLMIRSVGAYGASMASTYNSRPLAAEVLVDAGRYAVVRQRQSFEDMVAGEQPANHWETA
;
A
#
# COMPACT_ATOMS: atom_id res chain seq x y z
N MET A 1 5.07 -19.08 -10.66
CA MET A 1 4.89 -19.98 -9.50
C MET A 1 6.16 -19.85 -8.67
N ILE A 2 6.09 -19.19 -7.52
CA ILE A 2 7.17 -19.21 -6.54
C ILE A 2 7.14 -20.63 -6.00
N ASP A 3 8.26 -21.31 -6.08
CA ASP A 3 8.43 -22.70 -5.68
C ASP A 3 8.03 -22.87 -4.20
N THR A 4 6.87 -23.47 -3.94
CA THR A 4 6.35 -23.76 -2.59
C THR A 4 6.76 -25.14 -2.10
N ALA A 5 7.77 -25.77 -2.77
CA ALA A 5 8.33 -27.01 -2.28
C ALA A 5 9.11 -26.74 -0.99
N ALA A 6 8.57 -27.19 0.14
CA ALA A 6 9.23 -27.51 1.43
C ALA A 6 10.57 -26.79 1.68
N SER A 7 10.64 -25.45 1.51
CA SER A 7 11.73 -24.67 2.05
C SER A 7 11.54 -24.70 3.57
N THR A 8 12.53 -25.14 4.30
CA THR A 8 12.65 -24.88 5.73
C THR A 8 12.34 -23.40 5.92
N HIS A 9 11.32 -23.05 6.71
CA HIS A 9 10.89 -21.67 6.93
C HIS A 9 11.94 -20.79 7.64
N ASP A 10 13.13 -21.35 7.83
CA ASP A 10 14.24 -20.76 8.60
C ASP A 10 14.90 -19.57 7.91
N THR A 11 14.74 -19.43 6.60
CA THR A 11 15.36 -18.34 5.85
C THR A 11 14.33 -17.51 5.07
N TRP A 12 14.61 -16.20 4.91
CA TRP A 12 13.88 -15.28 4.07
C TRP A 12 14.87 -14.58 3.14
N ASP A 13 14.72 -14.78 1.83
CA ASP A 13 15.67 -14.32 0.81
C ASP A 13 17.13 -14.69 1.12
N GLY A 14 17.34 -15.91 1.60
CA GLY A 14 18.66 -16.48 1.96
C GLY A 14 19.23 -15.99 3.30
N VAL A 15 18.49 -15.18 4.07
CA VAL A 15 18.90 -14.72 5.40
C VAL A 15 18.21 -15.55 6.48
N ASP A 16 18.98 -16.08 7.44
CA ASP A 16 18.49 -16.85 8.57
C ASP A 16 17.66 -15.96 9.51
N LEU A 17 16.39 -16.34 9.73
CA LEU A 17 15.43 -15.54 10.50
C LEU A 17 15.67 -15.61 12.01
N HIS A 18 16.23 -16.74 12.53
CA HIS A 18 16.62 -16.82 13.94
C HIS A 18 17.76 -15.86 14.23
N THR A 19 18.78 -15.82 13.39
CA THR A 19 19.90 -14.88 13.49
C THR A 19 19.43 -13.42 13.49
N LEU A 20 18.47 -13.05 12.61
CA LEU A 20 17.91 -11.71 12.60
C LEU A 20 17.16 -11.39 13.89
N ALA A 21 16.29 -12.30 14.35
CA ALA A 21 15.50 -12.14 15.57
C ALA A 21 16.38 -12.04 16.82
N ASP A 22 17.47 -12.81 16.89
CA ASP A 22 18.40 -12.76 18.03
C ASP A 22 19.23 -11.46 18.05
N ARG A 23 19.60 -10.92 16.90
CA ARG A 23 20.40 -9.67 16.80
C ARG A 23 19.57 -8.41 16.99
N LEU A 24 18.34 -8.39 16.46
CA LEU A 24 17.54 -7.16 16.36
C LEU A 24 16.31 -7.18 17.28
N GLY A 25 16.04 -8.32 17.93
CA GLY A 25 14.87 -8.54 18.77
C GLY A 25 13.59 -8.68 17.95
N THR A 26 12.51 -9.08 18.63
CA THR A 26 11.15 -9.16 18.11
C THR A 26 10.24 -8.18 18.85
N PRO A 27 9.08 -7.75 18.29
CA PRO A 27 8.65 -7.98 16.89
C PRO A 27 9.58 -7.35 15.88
N LEU A 28 9.71 -7.95 14.67
CA LEU A 28 10.63 -7.49 13.62
C LEU A 28 10.00 -7.64 12.25
N TYR A 29 9.89 -6.56 11.49
CA TYR A 29 9.49 -6.62 10.08
C TYR A 29 10.68 -6.99 9.20
N VAL A 30 10.49 -7.97 8.32
CA VAL A 30 11.51 -8.40 7.34
C VAL A 30 10.89 -8.37 5.95
N TYR A 31 11.51 -7.62 5.03
CA TYR A 31 11.07 -7.47 3.64
C TYR A 31 12.07 -8.12 2.69
N SER A 32 11.61 -8.93 1.74
CA SER A 32 12.44 -9.54 0.69
C SER A 32 12.56 -8.59 -0.51
N ALA A 33 13.77 -8.19 -0.82
CA ALA A 33 14.08 -7.40 -2.01
C ALA A 33 13.87 -8.21 -3.30
N SER A 34 14.19 -9.52 -3.29
CA SER A 34 13.97 -10.37 -4.46
C SER A 34 12.47 -10.49 -4.77
N ALA A 35 11.62 -10.74 -3.77
CA ALA A 35 10.18 -10.82 -3.98
C ALA A 35 9.58 -9.50 -4.51
N ILE A 36 10.06 -8.34 -4.01
CA ILE A 36 9.67 -7.03 -4.55
C ILE A 36 10.10 -6.90 -6.01
N ARG A 37 11.36 -7.23 -6.32
CA ARG A 37 11.93 -7.17 -7.68
C ARG A 37 11.12 -8.03 -8.64
N ASP A 38 10.75 -9.24 -8.24
CA ASP A 38 9.98 -10.18 -9.06
C ASP A 38 8.58 -9.62 -9.39
N ARG A 39 7.90 -9.02 -8.41
CA ARG A 39 6.59 -8.38 -8.63
C ARG A 39 6.69 -7.18 -9.56
N VAL A 40 7.70 -6.31 -9.39
CA VAL A 40 7.95 -5.17 -10.29
C VAL A 40 8.25 -5.67 -11.69
N SER A 41 9.18 -6.64 -11.83
CA SER A 41 9.59 -7.21 -13.12
C SER A 41 8.44 -7.90 -13.85
N SER A 42 7.57 -8.61 -13.13
CA SER A 42 6.37 -9.24 -13.69
C SER A 42 5.45 -8.20 -14.34
N LEU A 43 5.19 -7.10 -13.65
CA LEU A 43 4.33 -6.03 -14.17
C LEU A 43 5.01 -5.28 -15.33
N GLN A 44 6.30 -4.93 -15.21
CA GLN A 44 7.08 -4.30 -16.28
C GLN A 44 7.12 -5.18 -17.54
N THR A 45 7.29 -6.49 -17.36
CA THR A 45 7.32 -7.45 -18.47
C THR A 45 5.97 -7.50 -19.18
N ALA A 46 4.87 -7.54 -18.44
CA ALA A 46 3.54 -7.50 -19.01
C ALA A 46 3.27 -6.18 -19.76
N LEU A 47 3.86 -5.06 -19.32
CA LEU A 47 3.69 -3.73 -19.91
C LEU A 47 4.65 -3.43 -21.08
N ARG A 48 5.52 -4.34 -21.49
CA ARG A 48 6.45 -4.10 -22.63
C ARG A 48 5.71 -3.66 -23.87
N GLY A 49 6.25 -2.63 -24.54
CA GLY A 49 5.66 -2.05 -25.76
C GLY A 49 4.51 -1.06 -25.51
N THR A 50 4.24 -0.71 -24.26
CA THR A 50 3.28 0.33 -23.87
C THR A 50 4.03 1.47 -23.20
N ASP A 51 3.76 2.74 -23.53
CA ASP A 51 4.26 3.87 -22.72
C ASP A 51 3.55 3.84 -21.37
N HIS A 52 4.32 3.64 -20.29
CA HIS A 52 3.76 3.46 -18.97
C HIS A 52 4.65 4.02 -17.86
N LEU A 53 4.04 4.27 -16.72
CA LEU A 53 4.72 4.53 -15.45
C LEU A 53 4.03 3.74 -14.33
N ILE A 54 4.83 2.99 -13.57
CA ILE A 54 4.38 2.34 -12.35
C ILE A 54 4.70 3.29 -11.18
N CYS A 55 3.69 3.75 -10.46
CA CYS A 55 3.79 4.60 -9.29
C CYS A 55 3.44 3.78 -8.05
N PHE A 56 4.43 3.43 -7.22
CA PHE A 56 4.17 2.68 -5.99
C PHE A 56 3.31 3.51 -5.03
N ALA A 57 2.17 2.96 -4.58
CA ALA A 57 1.33 3.61 -3.57
C ALA A 57 2.04 3.63 -2.21
N VAL A 58 2.63 4.78 -1.86
CA VAL A 58 3.51 4.97 -0.68
C VAL A 58 2.81 4.57 0.62
N LYS A 59 1.50 4.81 0.73
CA LYS A 59 0.66 4.40 1.87
C LYS A 59 0.76 2.91 2.23
N ALA A 60 1.10 2.06 1.26
CA ALA A 60 1.25 0.62 1.52
C ALA A 60 2.50 0.32 2.37
N ASN A 61 3.61 0.98 2.07
CA ASN A 61 4.86 0.89 2.84
C ASN A 61 5.72 2.15 2.64
N PRO A 62 5.69 3.13 3.56
CA PRO A 62 6.39 4.40 3.42
C PRO A 62 7.85 4.36 3.88
N ASN A 63 8.41 3.18 4.16
CA ASN A 63 9.79 3.05 4.59
C ASN A 63 10.75 3.55 3.51
N ARG A 64 11.65 4.48 3.84
CA ARG A 64 12.57 5.10 2.87
C ARG A 64 13.50 4.10 2.19
N GLY A 65 13.93 3.05 2.90
CA GLY A 65 14.75 1.99 2.31
C GLY A 65 13.97 1.18 1.27
N VAL A 66 12.69 0.88 1.53
CA VAL A 66 11.79 0.22 0.56
C VAL A 66 11.53 1.14 -0.63
N LEU A 67 11.25 2.43 -0.41
CA LEU A 67 11.04 3.41 -1.48
C LEU A 67 12.28 3.59 -2.37
N ALA A 68 13.47 3.67 -1.76
CA ALA A 68 14.73 3.76 -2.50
C ALA A 68 14.98 2.49 -3.34
N PHE A 69 14.64 1.32 -2.80
CA PHE A 69 14.70 0.07 -3.56
C PHE A 69 13.71 0.05 -4.72
N MET A 70 12.45 0.50 -4.50
CA MET A 70 11.47 0.64 -5.58
C MET A 70 11.97 1.58 -6.69
N HIS A 71 12.54 2.73 -6.30
CA HIS A 71 13.13 3.66 -7.26
C HIS A 71 14.25 3.02 -8.08
N SER A 72 15.12 2.21 -7.47
CA SER A 72 16.19 1.49 -8.17
C SER A 72 15.67 0.48 -9.21
N GLN A 73 14.39 0.07 -9.09
CA GLN A 73 13.69 -0.77 -10.05
C GLN A 73 12.92 0.03 -11.11
N GLY A 74 13.09 1.36 -11.17
CA GLY A 74 12.41 2.24 -12.13
C GLY A 74 10.96 2.59 -11.78
N VAL A 75 10.57 2.41 -10.51
CA VAL A 75 9.21 2.69 -10.03
C VAL A 75 9.14 4.11 -9.46
N GLY A 76 8.09 4.87 -9.83
CA GLY A 76 7.73 6.16 -9.25
C GLY A 76 6.91 6.01 -7.97
N ALA A 77 6.17 7.07 -7.59
CA ALA A 77 5.36 7.07 -6.38
C ALA A 77 3.95 7.65 -6.61
N ASP A 78 2.94 7.00 -6.03
CA ASP A 78 1.62 7.58 -5.74
C ASP A 78 1.60 8.00 -4.29
N ILE A 79 1.40 9.31 -4.05
CA ILE A 79 1.40 9.92 -2.73
C ILE A 79 0.02 10.50 -2.38
N VAL A 80 -0.27 10.60 -1.08
CA VAL A 80 -1.53 11.17 -0.58
C VAL A 80 -1.32 12.24 0.51
N SER A 81 -0.08 12.66 0.75
CA SER A 81 0.25 13.70 1.74
C SER A 81 1.63 14.32 1.50
N ALA A 82 1.88 15.50 2.10
CA ALA A 82 3.21 16.11 2.10
C ALA A 82 4.29 15.23 2.77
N GLY A 83 3.91 14.47 3.79
CA GLY A 83 4.83 13.52 4.44
C GLY A 83 5.27 12.41 3.50
N GLU A 84 4.38 11.89 2.68
CA GLU A 84 4.72 10.90 1.65
C GLU A 84 5.54 11.51 0.51
N LEU A 85 5.25 12.76 0.09
CA LEU A 85 6.08 13.51 -0.86
C LEU A 85 7.51 13.62 -0.33
N TRP A 86 7.65 14.08 0.90
CA TRP A 86 8.97 14.22 1.54
C TRP A 86 9.72 12.88 1.57
N ARG A 87 9.07 11.79 1.97
CA ARG A 87 9.68 10.45 2.01
C ARG A 87 10.11 9.96 0.62
N ALA A 88 9.26 10.13 -0.40
CA ALA A 88 9.56 9.76 -1.78
C ALA A 88 10.78 10.53 -2.31
N ARG A 89 10.84 11.85 -2.07
CA ARG A 89 11.98 12.69 -2.46
C ARG A 89 13.26 12.32 -1.72
N GLN A 90 13.19 12.03 -0.40
CA GLN A 90 14.34 11.54 0.38
C GLN A 90 14.83 10.15 -0.06
N ALA A 91 13.98 9.35 -0.67
CA ALA A 91 14.32 8.06 -1.26
C ALA A 91 14.92 8.17 -2.68
N GLY A 92 15.05 9.39 -3.21
CA GLY A 92 15.63 9.67 -4.53
C GLY A 92 14.63 9.64 -5.69
N ILE A 93 13.33 9.42 -5.46
CA ILE A 93 12.32 9.40 -6.53
C ILE A 93 12.21 10.81 -7.12
N PRO A 94 12.44 11.01 -8.44
CA PRO A 94 12.31 12.31 -9.07
C PRO A 94 10.85 12.77 -9.07
N ALA A 95 10.62 14.10 -8.92
CA ALA A 95 9.28 14.64 -8.79
C ALA A 95 8.39 14.35 -10.01
N GLU A 96 8.98 14.35 -11.19
CA GLU A 96 8.34 13.98 -12.46
C GLU A 96 7.91 12.51 -12.57
N HIS A 97 8.21 11.68 -11.56
CA HIS A 97 7.73 10.31 -11.39
C HIS A 97 6.77 10.18 -10.20
N ILE A 98 6.24 11.29 -9.69
CA ILE A 98 5.32 11.32 -8.55
C ILE A 98 3.94 11.78 -8.99
N VAL A 99 2.89 11.03 -8.67
CA VAL A 99 1.49 11.43 -8.79
C VAL A 99 0.93 11.73 -7.41
N PHE A 100 0.07 12.76 -7.30
CA PHE A 100 -0.52 13.17 -6.03
C PHE A 100 -2.03 12.91 -6.04
N SER A 101 -2.44 11.88 -5.32
CA SER A 101 -3.83 11.43 -5.15
C SER A 101 -4.41 11.82 -3.78
N GLY A 102 -5.69 11.51 -3.54
CA GLY A 102 -6.36 11.71 -2.25
C GLY A 102 -7.28 12.92 -2.20
N VAL A 103 -8.37 12.78 -1.42
CA VAL A 103 -9.50 13.73 -1.34
C VAL A 103 -9.24 14.96 -0.47
N GLY A 104 -8.12 15.00 0.25
CA GLY A 104 -7.88 16.02 1.29
C GLY A 104 -6.58 16.79 1.09
N LYS A 105 -6.16 17.05 -0.15
CA LYS A 105 -4.98 17.86 -0.41
C LYS A 105 -5.21 19.30 0.09
N SER A 106 -4.42 19.74 1.05
CA SER A 106 -4.46 21.12 1.54
C SER A 106 -3.75 22.08 0.59
N GLU A 107 -4.03 23.38 0.72
CA GLU A 107 -3.38 24.45 -0.04
C GLU A 107 -1.84 24.37 0.07
N ALA A 108 -1.32 24.19 1.29
CA ALA A 108 0.11 24.07 1.53
C ALA A 108 0.73 22.85 0.84
N GLU A 109 0.04 21.70 0.84
CA GLU A 109 0.50 20.48 0.18
C GLU A 109 0.51 20.62 -1.34
N ILE A 110 -0.53 21.23 -1.91
CA ILE A 110 -0.60 21.54 -3.35
C ILE A 110 0.53 22.49 -3.74
N ALA A 111 0.71 23.57 -2.97
CA ALA A 111 1.75 24.56 -3.24
C ALA A 111 3.15 23.97 -3.20
N GLU A 112 3.43 23.10 -2.21
CA GLU A 112 4.72 22.41 -2.09
C GLU A 112 4.94 21.42 -3.24
N ALA A 113 3.93 20.64 -3.60
CA ALA A 113 4.02 19.66 -4.67
C ALA A 113 4.24 20.33 -6.05
N LEU A 114 3.58 21.46 -6.31
CA LEU A 114 3.82 22.28 -7.51
C LEU A 114 5.25 22.82 -7.54
N ARG A 115 5.74 23.35 -6.41
CA ARG A 115 7.10 23.88 -6.30
C ARG A 115 8.16 22.80 -6.56
N GLN A 116 7.88 21.56 -6.18
CA GLN A 116 8.75 20.40 -6.44
C GLN A 116 8.61 19.84 -7.86
N GLY A 117 7.56 20.21 -8.59
CA GLY A 117 7.33 19.76 -9.96
C GLY A 117 6.85 18.33 -10.07
N VAL A 118 5.90 17.90 -9.21
CA VAL A 118 5.30 16.57 -9.33
C VAL A 118 4.66 16.37 -10.70
N LEU A 119 4.64 15.13 -11.19
CA LEU A 119 4.14 14.78 -12.52
C LEU A 119 2.73 15.27 -12.75
N ARG A 120 1.83 15.05 -11.77
CA ARG A 120 0.42 15.45 -11.86
C ARG A 120 -0.31 15.32 -10.54
N PHE A 121 -1.51 15.94 -10.52
CA PHE A 121 -2.51 15.81 -9.47
C PHE A 121 -3.70 14.99 -9.97
N ASN A 122 -4.09 13.95 -9.24
CA ASN A 122 -5.35 13.25 -9.44
C ASN A 122 -6.41 13.99 -8.61
N VAL A 123 -7.22 14.82 -9.29
CA VAL A 123 -8.20 15.71 -8.64
C VAL A 123 -9.54 15.00 -8.43
N GLU A 124 -10.15 15.24 -7.28
CA GLU A 124 -11.31 14.49 -6.79
C GLU A 124 -12.54 15.35 -6.47
N SER A 125 -12.45 16.70 -6.62
CA SER A 125 -13.57 17.63 -6.48
C SER A 125 -13.35 18.89 -7.30
N HIS A 126 -14.47 19.61 -7.63
CA HIS A 126 -14.39 20.87 -8.37
C HIS A 126 -13.65 21.94 -7.57
N ASP A 127 -13.89 22.02 -6.27
CA ASP A 127 -13.21 22.99 -5.40
C ASP A 127 -11.70 22.74 -5.35
N GLU A 128 -11.27 21.48 -5.35
CA GLU A 128 -9.85 21.11 -5.45
C GLU A 128 -9.25 21.56 -6.79
N LEU A 129 -9.98 21.37 -7.91
CA LEU A 129 -9.53 21.79 -9.23
C LEU A 129 -9.34 23.31 -9.32
N LEU A 130 -10.28 24.08 -8.75
CA LEU A 130 -10.18 25.53 -8.69
C LEU A 130 -9.06 26.00 -7.75
N LEU A 131 -8.88 25.32 -6.62
CA LEU A 131 -7.77 25.59 -5.70
C LEU A 131 -6.42 25.34 -6.37
N LEU A 132 -6.28 24.21 -7.10
CA LEU A 132 -5.08 23.89 -7.88
C LEU A 132 -4.78 24.99 -8.92
N GLN A 133 -5.82 25.46 -9.66
CA GLN A 133 -5.72 26.57 -10.61
C GLN A 133 -5.21 27.85 -9.93
N HIS A 134 -5.78 28.19 -8.79
CA HIS A 134 -5.42 29.41 -8.04
C HIS A 134 -3.95 29.37 -7.59
N ILE A 135 -3.52 28.26 -7.01
CA ILE A 135 -2.14 28.10 -6.51
C ILE A 135 -1.14 28.07 -7.68
N ALA A 136 -1.46 27.36 -8.76
CA ALA A 136 -0.61 27.27 -9.94
C ALA A 136 -0.43 28.66 -10.58
N GLN A 137 -1.50 29.47 -10.64
CA GLN A 137 -1.46 30.87 -11.09
C GLN A 137 -0.56 31.72 -10.19
N ALA A 138 -0.72 31.62 -8.87
CA ALA A 138 0.09 32.37 -7.91
C ALA A 138 1.60 32.03 -8.03
N GLN A 139 1.92 30.78 -8.38
CA GLN A 139 3.31 30.33 -8.62
C GLN A 139 3.78 30.54 -10.07
N SER A 140 2.92 31.03 -10.97
CA SER A 140 3.22 31.20 -12.41
C SER A 140 3.67 29.89 -13.09
N VAL A 141 3.06 28.77 -12.72
CA VAL A 141 3.29 27.45 -13.31
C VAL A 141 2.01 26.89 -13.93
N VAL A 142 2.12 25.85 -14.73
CA VAL A 142 0.97 25.08 -15.23
C VAL A 142 0.97 23.72 -14.54
N ALA A 143 -0.06 23.45 -13.74
CA ALA A 143 -0.26 22.15 -13.11
C ALA A 143 -0.83 21.15 -14.10
N ARG A 144 -0.34 19.91 -14.10
CA ARG A 144 -1.00 18.81 -14.84
C ARG A 144 -1.99 18.10 -13.93
N ALA A 145 -3.18 17.82 -14.44
CA ALA A 145 -4.25 17.20 -13.68
C ALA A 145 -4.94 16.06 -14.44
N ALA A 146 -5.32 15.03 -13.71
CA ALA A 146 -6.24 13.99 -14.15
C ALA A 146 -7.50 14.03 -13.28
N VAL A 147 -8.66 13.84 -13.90
CA VAL A 147 -9.92 13.70 -13.15
C VAL A 147 -10.02 12.30 -12.59
N ARG A 148 -10.14 12.14 -11.28
CA ARG A 148 -10.47 10.85 -10.69
C ARG A 148 -11.95 10.57 -10.83
N ILE A 149 -12.25 9.54 -11.57
CA ILE A 149 -13.59 9.09 -11.88
C ILE A 149 -14.02 8.03 -10.87
N ASN A 150 -15.19 8.21 -10.29
CA ASN A 150 -15.91 7.14 -9.61
C ASN A 150 -16.76 6.40 -10.65
N PRO A 151 -16.39 5.18 -11.02
CA PRO A 151 -17.11 4.46 -12.07
C PRO A 151 -18.37 3.77 -11.56
N ASP A 152 -18.71 3.88 -10.28
CA ASP A 152 -19.84 3.18 -9.65
C ASP A 152 -19.80 1.65 -9.89
N VAL A 153 -18.69 1.04 -9.51
CA VAL A 153 -18.44 -0.40 -9.63
C VAL A 153 -18.19 -1.00 -8.25
N ASP A 154 -18.80 -2.14 -7.96
CA ASP A 154 -18.52 -2.91 -6.74
C ASP A 154 -17.23 -3.71 -6.93
N ALA A 155 -16.22 -3.40 -6.14
CA ALA A 155 -14.93 -4.09 -6.16
C ALA A 155 -14.98 -5.50 -5.55
N LEU A 156 -16.11 -5.94 -4.98
CA LEU A 156 -16.30 -7.25 -4.34
C LEU A 156 -15.25 -7.52 -3.24
N THR A 157 -14.90 -6.49 -2.48
CA THR A 157 -13.91 -6.56 -1.40
C THR A 157 -14.52 -6.06 -0.08
N HIS A 158 -13.72 -6.06 0.99
CA HIS A 158 -14.17 -5.57 2.30
C HIS A 158 -14.65 -4.10 2.19
N ALA A 159 -15.82 -3.79 2.78
CA ALA A 159 -16.47 -2.47 2.63
C ALA A 159 -15.57 -1.26 2.94
N LYS A 160 -14.68 -1.37 3.94
CA LYS A 160 -13.75 -0.29 4.33
C LYS A 160 -12.63 -0.02 3.30
N ILE A 161 -12.40 -0.90 2.32
CA ILE A 161 -11.35 -0.75 1.29
C ILE A 161 -11.90 -0.74 -0.15
N SER A 162 -13.23 -0.67 -0.32
CA SER A 162 -13.92 -0.40 -1.58
C SER A 162 -14.01 1.11 -1.81
N THR A 163 -13.66 1.60 -3.00
CA THR A 163 -13.63 3.04 -3.35
C THR A 163 -14.37 3.38 -4.64
N GLY A 164 -14.96 2.39 -5.31
CA GLY A 164 -15.56 2.55 -6.63
C GLY A 164 -17.07 2.73 -6.67
N LYS A 165 -17.77 2.71 -5.52
CA LYS A 165 -19.23 2.89 -5.44
C LYS A 165 -19.59 4.38 -5.35
N ALA A 166 -20.76 4.76 -5.90
CA ALA A 166 -21.25 6.14 -5.91
C ALA A 166 -21.32 6.81 -4.54
N GLU A 167 -21.58 6.04 -3.48
CA GLU A 167 -21.64 6.51 -2.09
C GLU A 167 -20.29 6.79 -1.43
N ASN A 168 -19.19 6.39 -2.07
CA ASN A 168 -17.86 6.59 -1.53
C ASN A 168 -17.39 8.04 -1.75
N LYS A 169 -16.57 8.54 -0.81
CA LYS A 169 -16.04 9.91 -0.84
C LYS A 169 -15.05 10.18 -1.98
N PHE A 170 -14.70 9.18 -2.79
CA PHE A 170 -13.61 9.25 -3.75
C PHE A 170 -14.10 9.51 -5.16
N GLY A 171 -13.42 10.44 -5.85
CA GLY A 171 -13.64 10.76 -7.24
C GLY A 171 -14.97 11.45 -7.53
N VAL A 172 -15.19 11.77 -8.78
CA VAL A 172 -16.41 12.43 -9.29
C VAL A 172 -17.18 11.52 -10.23
N SER A 173 -18.45 11.80 -10.45
CA SER A 173 -19.25 11.08 -11.44
C SER A 173 -18.74 11.32 -12.86
N ILE A 174 -19.08 10.43 -13.79
CA ILE A 174 -18.75 10.58 -15.20
C ILE A 174 -19.38 11.87 -15.78
N GLU A 175 -20.59 12.24 -15.34
CA GLU A 175 -21.28 13.46 -15.76
C GLU A 175 -20.55 14.72 -15.27
N GLU A 176 -20.00 14.68 -14.08
CA GLU A 176 -19.20 15.77 -13.56
C GLU A 176 -17.84 15.89 -14.27
N ALA A 177 -17.19 14.80 -14.55
CA ALA A 177 -15.98 14.78 -15.37
C ALA A 177 -16.21 15.42 -16.75
N ARG A 178 -17.33 15.09 -17.44
CA ARG A 178 -17.72 15.72 -18.70
C ARG A 178 -17.82 17.24 -18.58
N ARG A 179 -18.46 17.72 -17.51
CA ARG A 179 -18.59 19.17 -17.29
C ARG A 179 -17.24 19.85 -17.10
N TRP A 180 -16.31 19.21 -16.40
CA TRP A 180 -14.97 19.78 -16.19
C TRP A 180 -14.20 19.86 -17.51
N PHE A 181 -14.24 18.81 -18.34
CA PHE A 181 -13.61 18.86 -19.65
C PHE A 181 -14.24 19.89 -20.58
N ALA A 182 -15.56 20.08 -20.57
CA ALA A 182 -16.23 21.13 -21.33
C ALA A 182 -15.83 22.56 -20.90
N GLN A 183 -15.38 22.75 -19.68
CA GLN A 183 -14.97 24.04 -19.12
C GLN A 183 -13.44 24.21 -19.03
N ARG A 184 -12.66 23.23 -19.49
CA ARG A 184 -11.21 23.17 -19.28
C ARG A 184 -10.45 24.39 -19.84
N ASP A 185 -10.96 25.01 -20.91
CA ASP A 185 -10.31 26.17 -21.55
C ASP A 185 -10.35 27.42 -20.65
N ALA A 186 -11.19 27.43 -19.60
CA ALA A 186 -11.17 28.43 -18.55
C ALA A 186 -10.05 28.24 -17.52
N LEU A 187 -9.40 27.08 -17.54
CA LEU A 187 -8.30 26.73 -16.61
C LEU A 187 -6.95 27.14 -17.20
N SER A 188 -6.61 28.43 -17.06
CA SER A 188 -5.40 28.98 -17.68
C SER A 188 -4.08 28.44 -17.12
N HIS A 189 -4.08 27.87 -15.90
CA HIS A 189 -2.91 27.34 -15.20
C HIS A 189 -3.06 25.86 -14.79
N VAL A 190 -4.07 25.17 -15.33
CA VAL A 190 -4.21 23.72 -15.18
C VAL A 190 -4.37 23.05 -16.54
N GLN A 191 -3.48 22.16 -16.86
CA GLN A 191 -3.60 21.27 -18.01
C GLN A 191 -4.39 20.03 -17.59
N LEU A 192 -5.72 20.07 -17.83
CA LEU A 192 -6.60 18.93 -17.58
C LEU A 192 -6.56 17.98 -18.77
N ASP A 193 -5.71 16.97 -18.73
CA ASP A 193 -5.42 16.06 -19.85
C ASP A 193 -5.34 14.59 -19.45
N GLY A 194 -5.82 14.23 -18.26
CA GLY A 194 -5.78 12.86 -17.76
C GLY A 194 -7.08 12.38 -17.17
N LEU A 195 -7.27 11.06 -17.21
CA LEU A 195 -8.29 10.35 -16.47
C LEU A 195 -7.62 9.43 -15.44
N HIS A 196 -8.23 9.29 -14.27
CA HIS A 196 -7.78 8.38 -13.22
C HIS A 196 -8.95 7.57 -12.69
N VAL A 197 -8.71 6.30 -12.38
CA VAL A 197 -9.70 5.42 -11.74
C VAL A 197 -9.04 4.51 -10.72
N HIS A 198 -9.65 4.40 -9.54
CA HIS A 198 -9.24 3.44 -8.52
C HIS A 198 -10.47 2.92 -7.79
N ILE A 199 -10.78 1.63 -7.91
CA ILE A 199 -12.07 1.05 -7.46
C ILE A 199 -11.99 0.36 -6.11
N GLY A 200 -10.79 0.10 -5.59
CA GLY A 200 -10.64 -0.58 -4.30
C GLY A 200 -9.30 -1.27 -4.15
N SER A 201 -9.19 -2.07 -3.10
CA SER A 201 -7.97 -2.79 -2.74
C SER A 201 -8.27 -4.26 -2.45
N GLN A 202 -7.30 -5.17 -2.62
CA GLN A 202 -7.43 -6.60 -2.44
C GLN A 202 -8.49 -7.21 -3.39
N ILE A 203 -8.44 -6.86 -4.67
CA ILE A 203 -9.33 -7.36 -5.70
C ILE A 203 -8.73 -8.64 -6.29
N LEU A 204 -9.47 -9.74 -6.22
CA LEU A 204 -9.04 -11.09 -6.63
C LEU A 204 -9.76 -11.56 -7.92
N SER A 205 -10.60 -10.72 -8.53
CA SER A 205 -11.32 -11.00 -9.78
C SER A 205 -11.07 -9.92 -10.82
N LEU A 206 -10.94 -10.30 -12.08
CA LEU A 206 -10.79 -9.35 -13.20
C LEU A 206 -12.08 -8.59 -13.52
N GLU A 207 -13.24 -9.11 -13.12
CA GLU A 207 -14.53 -8.56 -13.54
C GLU A 207 -14.77 -7.11 -13.06
N PRO A 208 -14.52 -6.73 -11.79
CA PRO A 208 -14.62 -5.33 -11.36
C PRO A 208 -13.71 -4.39 -12.18
N PHE A 209 -12.49 -4.82 -12.47
CA PHE A 209 -11.56 -4.05 -13.31
C PHE A 209 -12.10 -3.88 -14.73
N ARG A 210 -12.66 -4.95 -15.32
CA ARG A 210 -13.26 -4.91 -16.65
C ARG A 210 -14.37 -3.87 -16.73
N GLN A 211 -15.30 -3.88 -15.79
CA GLN A 211 -16.41 -2.94 -15.73
C GLN A 211 -15.93 -1.49 -15.58
N ALA A 212 -14.99 -1.24 -14.69
CA ALA A 212 -14.42 0.10 -14.48
C ALA A 212 -13.70 0.60 -15.73
N LEU A 213 -12.85 -0.22 -16.32
CA LEU A 213 -12.08 0.14 -17.53
C LEU A 213 -12.98 0.37 -18.74
N GLN A 214 -14.08 -0.38 -18.91
CA GLN A 214 -15.06 -0.14 -19.97
C GLN A 214 -15.71 1.24 -19.83
N ARG A 215 -16.08 1.66 -18.60
CA ARG A 215 -16.65 2.99 -18.34
C ARG A 215 -15.65 4.09 -18.62
N VAL A 216 -14.40 3.94 -18.18
CA VAL A 216 -13.32 4.89 -18.46
C VAL A 216 -13.02 4.97 -19.96
N ALA A 217 -12.97 3.84 -20.64
CA ALA A 217 -12.73 3.78 -22.08
C ALA A 217 -13.85 4.46 -22.90
N ALA A 218 -15.11 4.30 -22.47
CA ALA A 218 -16.24 4.99 -23.09
C ALA A 218 -16.12 6.50 -22.93
N LEU A 219 -15.82 6.98 -21.72
CA LEU A 219 -15.61 8.41 -21.46
C LEU A 219 -14.41 8.95 -22.24
N TRP A 220 -13.29 8.25 -22.24
CA TRP A 220 -12.12 8.66 -23.02
C TRP A 220 -12.44 8.87 -24.51
N ARG A 221 -13.10 7.86 -25.17
CA ARG A 221 -13.45 7.97 -26.58
C ARG A 221 -14.41 9.12 -26.85
N GLU A 222 -15.37 9.35 -25.98
CA GLU A 222 -16.30 10.48 -26.04
C GLU A 222 -15.56 11.81 -25.97
N LEU A 223 -14.68 12.00 -24.98
CA LEU A 223 -13.92 13.25 -24.79
C LEU A 223 -13.01 13.54 -25.98
N VAL A 224 -12.30 12.53 -26.48
CA VAL A 224 -11.47 12.68 -27.70
C VAL A 224 -12.33 13.04 -28.92
N GLY A 225 -13.50 12.41 -29.08
CA GLY A 225 -14.46 12.74 -30.13
C GLY A 225 -15.00 14.19 -30.06
N GLN A 226 -14.99 14.78 -28.86
CA GLN A 226 -15.35 16.19 -28.63
C GLN A 226 -14.15 17.15 -28.76
N GLY A 227 -12.96 16.64 -29.12
CA GLY A 227 -11.74 17.45 -29.28
C GLY A 227 -10.95 17.70 -27.99
N HIS A 228 -11.24 16.95 -26.92
CA HIS A 228 -10.45 17.04 -25.68
C HIS A 228 -9.28 16.04 -25.74
N PRO A 229 -8.02 16.49 -25.79
CA PRO A 229 -6.88 15.58 -25.76
C PRO A 229 -6.75 14.93 -24.40
N ILE A 230 -6.62 13.60 -24.37
CA ILE A 230 -6.32 12.81 -23.18
C ILE A 230 -4.91 12.23 -23.36
N ALA A 231 -3.95 12.80 -22.65
CA ALA A 231 -2.55 12.43 -22.74
C ALA A 231 -2.22 11.19 -21.88
N SER A 232 -3.05 10.88 -20.90
CA SER A 232 -2.79 9.73 -20.02
C SER A 232 -4.05 9.20 -19.35
N ILE A 233 -4.03 7.90 -19.08
CA ILE A 233 -5.02 7.20 -18.27
C ILE A 233 -4.30 6.49 -17.13
N ASP A 234 -4.66 6.83 -15.91
CA ASP A 234 -4.22 6.16 -14.70
C ASP A 234 -5.27 5.12 -14.29
N VAL A 235 -4.90 3.86 -14.34
CA VAL A 235 -5.80 2.76 -14.02
C VAL A 235 -5.79 2.39 -12.54
N GLY A 236 -5.03 3.16 -11.73
CA GLY A 236 -4.94 2.97 -10.29
C GLY A 236 -4.20 1.69 -9.90
N GLY A 237 -4.53 1.22 -8.71
CA GLY A 237 -4.04 -0.04 -8.16
C GLY A 237 -5.18 -1.02 -7.91
N GLY A 238 -5.06 -1.76 -6.79
CA GLY A 238 -6.14 -2.63 -6.33
C GLY A 238 -5.86 -4.12 -6.45
N LEU A 239 -4.86 -4.56 -7.23
CA LEU A 239 -4.49 -5.97 -7.33
C LEU A 239 -4.26 -6.58 -5.95
N GLY A 240 -4.94 -7.68 -5.68
CA GLY A 240 -4.86 -8.44 -4.45
C GLY A 240 -3.65 -9.36 -4.40
N VAL A 241 -3.37 -9.86 -3.20
CA VAL A 241 -2.32 -10.83 -2.88
C VAL A 241 -2.90 -12.01 -2.12
N CYS A 242 -2.13 -13.08 -1.94
CA CYS A 242 -2.51 -14.23 -1.14
C CYS A 242 -2.27 -13.92 0.35
N TYR A 243 -3.36 -13.86 1.12
CA TYR A 243 -3.31 -13.82 2.59
C TYR A 243 -3.58 -15.17 3.22
N ARG A 244 -4.39 -15.99 2.56
CA ARG A 244 -4.75 -17.32 3.00
C ARG A 244 -4.41 -18.34 1.94
N GLU A 245 -3.34 -19.07 2.19
CA GLU A 245 -2.87 -20.12 1.27
C GLU A 245 -3.95 -21.17 1.01
N GLY A 246 -4.07 -21.57 -0.26
CA GLY A 246 -5.13 -22.51 -0.71
C GLY A 246 -6.53 -21.89 -0.89
N HIS A 247 -6.77 -20.66 -0.43
CA HIS A 247 -8.05 -19.96 -0.59
C HIS A 247 -7.97 -18.78 -1.55
N ASP A 248 -7.01 -17.88 -1.34
CA ASP A 248 -6.87 -16.69 -2.17
C ASP A 248 -6.18 -17.04 -3.50
N ARG A 249 -6.70 -16.49 -4.58
CA ARG A 249 -6.13 -16.66 -5.93
C ARG A 249 -5.87 -15.28 -6.53
N PRO A 250 -4.68 -14.70 -6.29
CA PRO A 250 -4.33 -13.40 -6.86
C PRO A 250 -4.38 -13.42 -8.39
N ILE A 251 -4.75 -12.27 -8.95
CA ILE A 251 -4.75 -12.06 -10.41
C ILE A 251 -3.30 -12.01 -10.89
N ASP A 252 -3.02 -12.73 -11.97
CA ASP A 252 -1.73 -12.64 -12.66
C ASP A 252 -1.56 -11.27 -13.34
N ALA A 253 -0.36 -10.68 -13.25
CA ALA A 253 -0.05 -9.38 -13.84
C ALA A 253 -0.28 -9.35 -15.35
N ALA A 254 0.08 -10.43 -16.07
CA ALA A 254 -0.12 -10.50 -17.52
C ALA A 254 -1.60 -10.51 -17.88
N ALA A 255 -2.44 -11.24 -17.13
CA ALA A 255 -3.89 -11.26 -17.34
C ALA A 255 -4.52 -9.88 -17.07
N TYR A 256 -4.07 -9.19 -16.00
CA TYR A 256 -4.53 -7.83 -15.70
C TYR A 256 -4.14 -6.83 -16.80
N VAL A 257 -2.88 -6.82 -17.22
CA VAL A 257 -2.40 -5.91 -18.28
C VAL A 257 -3.05 -6.22 -19.63
N ALA A 258 -3.31 -7.50 -19.94
CA ALA A 258 -4.04 -7.89 -21.13
C ALA A 258 -5.46 -7.29 -21.14
N LEU A 259 -6.16 -7.32 -20.00
CA LEU A 259 -7.46 -6.68 -19.82
C LEU A 259 -7.38 -5.15 -20.02
N VAL A 260 -6.35 -4.48 -19.44
CA VAL A 260 -6.15 -3.02 -19.63
C VAL A 260 -5.97 -2.69 -21.11
N ARG A 261 -5.11 -3.44 -21.81
CA ARG A 261 -4.86 -3.24 -23.25
C ARG A 261 -6.10 -3.48 -24.10
N GLU A 262 -6.88 -4.52 -23.80
CA GLU A 262 -8.14 -4.80 -24.48
C GLU A 262 -9.13 -3.63 -24.31
N ALA A 263 -9.35 -3.18 -23.09
CA ALA A 263 -10.30 -2.11 -22.77
C ALA A 263 -9.90 -0.76 -23.38
N LEU A 264 -8.61 -0.44 -23.36
CA LEU A 264 -8.03 0.83 -23.83
C LEU A 264 -7.42 0.70 -25.25
N ALA A 265 -7.87 -0.26 -26.04
CA ALA A 265 -7.37 -0.43 -27.42
C ALA A 265 -7.52 0.85 -28.24
N GLY A 266 -6.42 1.27 -28.88
CA GLY A 266 -6.31 2.53 -29.63
C GLY A 266 -5.92 3.75 -28.80
N PHE A 267 -5.68 3.60 -27.49
CA PHE A 267 -5.10 4.67 -26.68
C PHE A 267 -3.58 4.73 -26.90
N GLU A 268 -3.09 5.90 -27.34
CA GLU A 268 -1.66 6.11 -27.65
C GLU A 268 -0.93 6.93 -26.56
N GLY A 269 -1.66 7.39 -25.55
CA GLY A 269 -1.08 8.14 -24.43
C GLY A 269 -0.43 7.24 -23.39
N ARG A 270 0.11 7.85 -22.32
CA ARG A 270 0.77 7.14 -21.24
C ARG A 270 -0.23 6.46 -20.31
N LEU A 271 0.00 5.20 -19.98
CA LEU A 271 -0.71 4.48 -18.92
C LEU A 271 0.03 4.60 -17.59
N LEU A 272 -0.69 4.94 -16.53
CA LEU A 272 -0.16 4.93 -15.17
C LEU A 272 -0.81 3.81 -14.37
N PHE A 273 -0.04 3.26 -13.42
CA PHE A 273 -0.45 2.18 -12.52
C PHE A 273 -0.03 2.53 -11.11
N GLU A 274 -0.92 2.34 -10.13
CA GLU A 274 -0.67 2.67 -8.72
C GLU A 274 -0.68 1.42 -7.80
N PRO A 275 0.10 0.36 -8.10
CA PRO A 275 0.13 -0.82 -7.25
C PRO A 275 0.79 -0.48 -5.92
N GLY A 276 0.14 -0.84 -4.82
CA GLY A 276 0.71 -0.79 -3.48
C GLY A 276 0.90 -2.21 -2.94
N ARG A 277 -0.20 -2.79 -2.47
CA ARG A 277 -0.24 -4.14 -1.88
C ARG A 277 0.42 -5.21 -2.77
N TYR A 278 0.14 -5.19 -4.06
CA TYR A 278 0.65 -6.15 -5.02
C TYR A 278 2.18 -6.25 -5.01
N LEU A 279 2.87 -5.11 -4.88
CA LEU A 279 4.33 -5.06 -4.96
C LEU A 279 5.04 -5.52 -3.68
N VAL A 280 4.45 -5.26 -2.50
CA VAL A 280 5.15 -5.46 -1.22
C VAL A 280 4.45 -6.41 -0.26
N GLY A 281 3.16 -6.71 -0.46
CA GLY A 281 2.35 -7.43 0.52
C GLY A 281 2.98 -8.76 0.92
N GLU A 282 3.20 -9.65 -0.05
CA GLU A 282 3.77 -10.98 0.18
C GLU A 282 5.29 -10.97 0.38
N ALA A 283 5.96 -9.85 0.07
CA ALA A 283 7.39 -9.70 0.31
C ALA A 283 7.74 -9.54 1.80
N GLY A 284 6.76 -9.23 2.66
CA GLY A 284 7.00 -8.93 4.07
C GLY A 284 6.49 -10.00 5.03
N VAL A 285 7.28 -10.27 6.06
CA VAL A 285 6.90 -11.06 7.23
C VAL A 285 7.12 -10.26 8.51
N LEU A 286 6.31 -10.52 9.55
CA LEU A 286 6.52 -10.03 10.91
C LEU A 286 6.97 -11.21 11.77
N LEU A 287 8.20 -11.15 12.25
CA LEU A 287 8.74 -12.11 13.21
C LEU A 287 8.27 -11.76 14.61
N THR A 288 7.85 -12.78 15.36
CA THR A 288 7.36 -12.62 16.73
C THR A 288 7.74 -13.83 17.58
N ARG A 289 7.97 -13.65 18.86
CA ARG A 289 8.25 -14.75 19.79
C ARG A 289 7.03 -15.09 20.64
N VAL A 290 6.87 -16.36 20.91
CA VAL A 290 5.94 -16.85 21.90
C VAL A 290 6.40 -16.42 23.29
N ILE A 291 5.60 -15.61 23.97
CA ILE A 291 5.87 -15.24 25.38
C ILE A 291 5.47 -16.38 26.31
N ARG A 292 4.26 -16.93 26.11
CA ARG A 292 3.72 -18.02 26.94
C ARG A 292 2.47 -18.66 26.32
N LEU A 293 2.15 -19.85 26.82
CA LEU A 293 0.85 -20.47 26.63
C LEU A 293 0.01 -20.23 27.88
N LYS A 294 -1.26 -19.84 27.68
CA LYS A 294 -2.23 -19.67 28.75
C LYS A 294 -3.41 -20.60 28.49
N GLN A 295 -3.57 -21.62 29.34
CA GLN A 295 -4.70 -22.51 29.28
C GLN A 295 -5.92 -21.80 29.88
N GLY A 296 -6.97 -21.64 29.08
CA GLY A 296 -8.32 -21.29 29.55
C GLY A 296 -9.18 -22.53 29.73
N ASN A 297 -10.44 -22.36 30.08
CA ASN A 297 -11.36 -23.49 30.28
C ASN A 297 -11.62 -24.25 28.97
N GLU A 298 -11.81 -23.54 27.86
CA GLU A 298 -12.17 -24.12 26.56
C GLU A 298 -11.16 -23.81 25.46
N ARG A 299 -10.18 -22.93 25.71
CA ARG A 299 -9.25 -22.42 24.69
C ARG A 299 -7.83 -22.36 25.22
N THR A 300 -6.90 -22.61 24.33
CA THR A 300 -5.47 -22.37 24.59
C THR A 300 -5.06 -21.07 23.93
N PHE A 301 -4.63 -20.08 24.72
CA PHE A 301 -4.09 -18.84 24.22
C PHE A 301 -2.59 -18.98 23.97
N LEU A 302 -2.16 -18.63 22.76
CA LEU A 302 -0.77 -18.45 22.39
C LEU A 302 -0.46 -16.97 22.45
N VAL A 303 0.17 -16.53 23.53
CA VAL A 303 0.54 -15.12 23.72
C VAL A 303 1.88 -14.87 23.05
N ILE A 304 1.91 -13.96 22.09
CA ILE A 304 3.10 -13.57 21.33
C ILE A 304 3.52 -12.13 21.69
N ASP A 305 4.74 -11.72 21.36
CA ASP A 305 5.24 -10.38 21.65
C ASP A 305 4.85 -9.32 20.59
N ALA A 306 4.43 -9.71 19.40
CA ALA A 306 3.75 -8.81 18.48
C ALA A 306 2.34 -8.49 19.00
N ALA A 307 1.82 -7.29 18.69
CA ALA A 307 0.52 -6.85 19.12
C ALA A 307 -0.21 -6.06 18.02
N MET A 308 -1.48 -5.70 18.30
CA MET A 308 -2.28 -4.89 17.37
C MET A 308 -1.64 -3.53 17.05
N ASN A 309 -0.76 -3.01 17.92
CA ASN A 309 0.02 -1.81 17.66
C ASN A 309 1.09 -2.03 16.59
N ASP A 310 1.60 -3.25 16.44
CA ASP A 310 2.55 -3.61 15.38
C ASP A 310 1.84 -3.94 14.07
N LEU A 311 0.73 -4.69 14.13
CA LEU A 311 -0.07 -5.11 12.98
C LEU A 311 -1.57 -4.94 13.28
N ALA A 312 -2.12 -3.79 12.91
CA ALA A 312 -3.52 -3.42 13.22
C ALA A 312 -4.56 -4.17 12.35
N ARG A 313 -4.17 -4.76 11.22
CA ARG A 313 -5.09 -5.30 10.22
C ARG A 313 -6.03 -6.40 10.75
N PRO A 314 -5.61 -7.39 11.57
CA PRO A 314 -6.53 -8.35 12.14
C PRO A 314 -7.63 -7.69 12.99
N SER A 315 -7.27 -6.72 13.83
CA SER A 315 -8.22 -6.02 14.70
C SER A 315 -9.13 -5.04 13.95
N LEU A 316 -8.63 -4.41 12.87
CA LEU A 316 -9.34 -3.34 12.15
C LEU A 316 -10.25 -3.85 11.03
N TYR A 317 -9.86 -4.95 10.38
CA TYR A 317 -10.48 -5.48 9.17
C TYR A 317 -10.85 -6.96 9.27
N ASP A 318 -10.70 -7.60 10.43
CA ASP A 318 -10.77 -9.07 10.57
C ASP A 318 -9.87 -9.79 9.56
N ALA A 319 -8.74 -9.15 9.22
CA ALA A 319 -7.87 -9.61 8.16
C ALA A 319 -7.15 -10.90 8.53
N TRP A 320 -7.24 -11.87 7.64
CA TRP A 320 -6.46 -13.10 7.75
C TRP A 320 -5.00 -12.84 7.42
N HIS A 321 -4.11 -13.44 8.20
CA HIS A 321 -2.71 -13.65 7.88
C HIS A 321 -2.34 -15.09 8.20
N ASP A 322 -1.54 -15.71 7.35
CA ASP A 322 -0.97 -17.01 7.67
C ASP A 322 0.11 -16.83 8.73
N ILE A 323 0.08 -17.71 9.73
CA ILE A 323 1.00 -17.72 10.88
C ILE A 323 1.59 -19.12 10.96
N ALA A 324 2.90 -19.20 11.09
CA ALA A 324 3.62 -20.48 11.20
C ALA A 324 4.86 -20.34 12.08
N PRO A 325 5.31 -21.41 12.77
CA PRO A 325 6.65 -21.48 13.32
C PRO A 325 7.71 -21.28 12.23
N VAL A 326 8.80 -20.61 12.56
CA VAL A 326 9.93 -20.43 11.65
C VAL A 326 10.62 -21.76 11.41
N ALA A 327 10.87 -22.54 12.46
CA ALA A 327 11.37 -23.90 12.33
C ALA A 327 10.24 -24.88 12.01
N GLY A 328 10.35 -25.58 10.89
CA GLY A 328 9.39 -26.60 10.49
C GLY A 328 9.79 -27.98 11.05
N ASP A 329 9.03 -28.50 12.00
CA ASP A 329 9.15 -29.88 12.46
C ASP A 329 7.77 -30.56 12.57
N ALA A 330 7.79 -31.91 12.56
CA ALA A 330 6.59 -32.72 12.65
C ALA A 330 6.11 -32.80 14.12
N ARG A 331 5.30 -31.84 14.56
CA ARG A 331 4.66 -31.82 15.89
C ARG A 331 3.16 -31.99 15.76
N SER A 332 2.53 -32.41 16.86
CA SER A 332 1.07 -32.47 16.94
C SER A 332 0.45 -31.07 16.71
N MET A 333 -0.65 -31.00 15.96
CA MET A 333 -1.40 -29.78 15.75
C MET A 333 -2.26 -29.45 16.96
N ILE A 334 -2.20 -28.20 17.40
CA ILE A 334 -3.00 -27.64 18.51
C ILE A 334 -3.77 -26.43 17.99
N SER A 335 -5.01 -26.29 18.44
CA SER A 335 -5.83 -25.11 18.14
C SER A 335 -5.56 -24.00 19.15
N TYR A 336 -5.12 -22.84 18.67
CA TYR A 336 -4.78 -21.68 19.47
C TYR A 336 -5.64 -20.47 19.13
N ASP A 337 -5.98 -19.68 20.16
CA ASP A 337 -6.28 -18.27 19.98
C ASP A 337 -4.96 -17.48 20.12
N ILE A 338 -4.49 -16.87 19.02
CA ILE A 338 -3.19 -16.17 18.97
C ILE A 338 -3.45 -14.72 19.32
N VAL A 339 -2.83 -14.25 20.40
CA VAL A 339 -3.08 -12.93 20.99
C VAL A 339 -1.79 -12.20 21.32
N GLY A 340 -1.82 -10.86 21.24
CA GLY A 340 -0.73 -10.01 21.69
C GLY A 340 -0.82 -9.65 23.19
N PRO A 341 0.14 -8.83 23.67
CA PRO A 341 0.20 -8.40 25.07
C PRO A 341 -0.51 -7.07 25.36
N VAL A 342 -1.15 -6.44 24.38
CA VAL A 342 -1.87 -5.16 24.57
C VAL A 342 -3.11 -5.40 25.44
N CYS A 343 -3.38 -4.47 26.36
CA CYS A 343 -4.47 -4.57 27.34
C CYS A 343 -5.83 -4.24 26.69
N GLU A 344 -6.16 -5.00 25.62
CA GLU A 344 -7.41 -4.85 24.87
C GLU A 344 -7.84 -6.21 24.25
N THR A 345 -9.12 -6.53 24.30
CA THR A 345 -9.67 -7.78 23.72
C THR A 345 -9.47 -7.85 22.20
N GLY A 346 -9.39 -6.68 21.53
CA GLY A 346 -9.12 -6.58 20.10
C GLY A 346 -7.69 -7.02 19.69
N ASP A 347 -6.77 -7.20 20.63
CA ASP A 347 -5.39 -7.65 20.37
C ASP A 347 -5.35 -9.16 20.09
N THR A 348 -6.01 -9.54 19.00
CA THR A 348 -6.19 -10.92 18.56
C THR A 348 -5.77 -11.04 17.10
N PHE A 349 -4.78 -11.87 16.81
CA PHE A 349 -4.30 -12.16 15.45
C PHE A 349 -5.09 -13.26 14.76
N ALA A 350 -5.51 -14.27 15.52
CA ALA A 350 -6.31 -15.38 15.02
C ALA A 350 -7.07 -16.10 16.14
N LYS A 351 -8.21 -16.66 15.80
CA LYS A 351 -9.01 -17.52 16.68
C LYS A 351 -9.05 -18.94 16.14
N ALA A 352 -8.97 -19.91 17.05
CA ALA A 352 -9.03 -21.33 16.74
C ALA A 352 -8.06 -21.75 15.60
N ARG A 353 -6.86 -21.14 15.56
CA ARG A 353 -5.85 -21.40 14.54
C ARG A 353 -5.11 -22.69 14.86
N ALA A 354 -5.16 -23.66 13.95
CA ALA A 354 -4.35 -24.87 14.06
C ALA A 354 -2.88 -24.57 13.72
N LEU A 355 -1.98 -24.78 14.68
CA LEU A 355 -0.54 -24.69 14.51
C LEU A 355 0.14 -25.95 15.11
N PRO A 356 1.37 -26.29 14.70
CA PRO A 356 2.22 -27.22 15.45
C PRO A 356 2.33 -26.78 16.92
N ALA A 357 2.45 -27.74 17.85
CA ALA A 357 2.59 -27.44 19.28
C ALA A 357 3.75 -26.47 19.52
N CYS A 358 3.44 -25.26 20.00
CA CYS A 358 4.41 -24.19 20.24
C CYS A 358 4.91 -24.18 21.68
N ALA A 359 6.11 -23.64 21.89
CA ALA A 359 6.71 -23.47 23.21
C ALA A 359 7.11 -21.99 23.47
N PRO A 360 7.18 -21.52 24.73
CA PRO A 360 7.71 -20.20 25.07
C PRO A 360 9.13 -20.01 24.49
N GLY A 361 9.38 -18.80 23.94
CA GLY A 361 10.62 -18.45 23.26
C GLY A 361 10.68 -18.84 21.78
N GLU A 362 9.76 -19.66 21.31
CA GLU A 362 9.73 -20.09 19.91
C GLU A 362 9.44 -18.92 18.97
N LEU A 363 10.11 -18.89 17.82
CA LEU A 363 9.97 -17.86 16.79
C LEU A 363 8.87 -18.26 15.81
N LEU A 364 7.92 -17.35 15.63
CA LEU A 364 6.85 -17.46 14.64
C LEU A 364 7.02 -16.37 13.59
N MET A 365 6.47 -16.61 12.39
CA MET A 365 6.29 -15.60 11.36
C MET A 365 4.82 -15.38 11.05
N ILE A 366 4.42 -14.13 10.87
CA ILE A 366 3.14 -13.69 10.34
C ILE A 366 3.39 -13.24 8.90
N ARG A 367 2.77 -13.89 7.92
CA ARG A 367 3.05 -13.68 6.48
C ARG A 367 2.23 -12.55 5.87
N SER A 368 2.65 -12.10 4.70
CA SER A 368 1.95 -11.11 3.84
C SER A 368 1.70 -9.78 4.56
N VAL A 369 2.66 -9.30 5.35
CA VAL A 369 2.57 -8.06 6.13
C VAL A 369 3.33 -6.87 5.52
N GLY A 370 3.93 -7.05 4.33
CA GLY A 370 4.73 -6.02 3.69
C GLY A 370 3.95 -4.76 3.30
N ALA A 371 2.63 -4.87 3.16
CA ALA A 371 1.74 -3.75 2.90
C ALA A 371 0.77 -3.53 4.06
N TYR A 372 0.60 -2.26 4.47
CA TYR A 372 -0.34 -1.86 5.54
C TYR A 372 -0.11 -2.56 6.88
N GLY A 373 1.12 -3.05 7.11
CA GLY A 373 1.62 -3.52 8.40
C GLY A 373 2.30 -2.37 9.14
N ALA A 374 3.61 -2.21 8.98
CA ALA A 374 4.40 -1.18 9.63
C ALA A 374 3.91 0.25 9.35
N SER A 375 3.26 0.51 8.20
CA SER A 375 2.68 1.81 7.86
C SER A 375 1.47 2.19 8.73
N MET A 376 0.79 1.23 9.34
CA MET A 376 -0.35 1.43 10.24
C MET A 376 -0.01 1.16 11.72
N ALA A 377 1.26 0.90 12.01
CA ALA A 377 1.71 0.67 13.38
C ALA A 377 1.62 1.96 14.22
N SER A 378 1.46 1.77 15.53
CA SER A 378 1.35 2.85 16.51
C SER A 378 2.15 2.55 17.76
N THR A 379 2.20 3.52 18.67
CA THR A 379 2.83 3.35 19.99
C THR A 379 1.81 3.06 21.09
N TYR A 380 0.67 2.46 20.72
CA TYR A 380 -0.38 2.11 21.68
C TYR A 380 0.17 1.26 22.83
N ASN A 381 -0.28 1.52 24.06
CA ASN A 381 0.27 1.01 25.33
C ASN A 381 1.76 1.35 25.53
N SER A 382 2.25 2.46 24.96
CA SER A 382 3.66 2.89 24.99
C SER A 382 4.63 1.79 24.54
N ARG A 383 4.21 1.01 23.53
CA ARG A 383 5.06 0.00 22.88
C ARG A 383 5.84 0.64 21.74
N PRO A 384 7.17 0.45 21.70
CA PRO A 384 8.00 1.03 20.64
C PRO A 384 7.64 0.46 19.25
N LEU A 385 7.76 1.28 18.21
CA LEU A 385 7.68 0.79 16.84
C LEU A 385 8.76 -0.24 16.58
N ALA A 386 8.37 -1.37 15.95
CA ALA A 386 9.27 -2.46 15.61
C ALA A 386 10.36 -2.04 14.62
N ALA A 387 11.52 -2.68 14.66
CA ALA A 387 12.54 -2.52 13.63
C ALA A 387 12.06 -3.05 12.28
N GLU A 388 12.64 -2.54 11.17
CA GLU A 388 12.38 -3.00 9.81
C GLU A 388 13.70 -3.33 9.12
N VAL A 389 13.73 -4.44 8.41
CA VAL A 389 14.91 -4.98 7.70
C VAL A 389 14.53 -5.27 6.25
N LEU A 390 15.38 -4.87 5.32
CA LEU A 390 15.34 -5.33 3.93
C LEU A 390 16.41 -6.41 3.73
N VAL A 391 16.02 -7.56 3.21
CA VAL A 391 16.91 -8.69 2.91
C VAL A 391 17.05 -8.89 1.41
N ASP A 392 18.25 -9.23 0.92
CA ASP A 392 18.55 -9.45 -0.50
C ASP A 392 19.68 -10.46 -0.64
N ALA A 393 19.40 -11.64 -1.18
CA ALA A 393 20.37 -12.68 -1.52
C ALA A 393 21.36 -12.97 -0.38
N GLY A 394 20.86 -13.30 0.81
CA GLY A 394 21.66 -13.66 1.98
C GLY A 394 22.27 -12.49 2.76
N ARG A 395 21.96 -11.24 2.36
CA ARG A 395 22.40 -10.01 3.05
C ARG A 395 21.20 -9.27 3.62
N TYR A 396 21.42 -8.44 4.63
CA TYR A 396 20.36 -7.59 5.17
C TYR A 396 20.83 -6.17 5.47
N ALA A 397 19.88 -5.25 5.44
CA ALA A 397 20.06 -3.88 5.89
C ALA A 397 18.94 -3.50 6.84
N VAL A 398 19.28 -2.87 7.98
CA VAL A 398 18.29 -2.29 8.88
C VAL A 398 17.81 -0.98 8.28
N VAL A 399 16.57 -0.96 7.80
CA VAL A 399 15.96 0.19 7.10
C VAL A 399 15.11 1.06 8.05
N ARG A 400 14.84 0.56 9.26
CA ARG A 400 14.36 1.31 10.42
C ARG A 400 14.87 0.66 11.69
N GLN A 401 15.53 1.43 12.55
CA GLN A 401 15.88 0.99 13.90
C GLN A 401 14.62 0.83 14.75
N ARG A 402 14.66 -0.07 15.76
CA ARG A 402 13.60 -0.10 16.77
C ARG A 402 13.56 1.25 17.49
N GLN A 403 12.36 1.80 17.65
CA GLN A 403 12.17 3.05 18.38
C GLN A 403 12.61 2.87 19.83
N SER A 404 13.38 3.81 20.38
CA SER A 404 13.69 3.85 21.80
C SER A 404 12.53 4.50 22.59
N PHE A 405 12.55 4.38 23.93
CA PHE A 405 11.59 5.10 24.77
C PHE A 405 11.83 6.61 24.69
N GLU A 406 13.08 7.04 24.58
CA GLU A 406 13.47 8.43 24.39
C GLU A 406 12.93 9.01 23.09
N ASP A 407 13.04 8.26 21.97
CA ASP A 407 12.45 8.68 20.68
C ASP A 407 10.93 8.82 20.76
N MET A 408 10.29 7.95 21.55
CA MET A 408 8.83 7.95 21.70
C MET A 408 8.31 9.24 22.32
N VAL A 409 9.04 9.79 23.28
CA VAL A 409 8.65 10.99 24.05
C VAL A 409 9.43 12.25 23.67
N ALA A 410 10.24 12.20 22.59
CA ALA A 410 11.13 13.30 22.21
C ALA A 410 10.41 14.64 21.96
N GLY A 411 9.13 14.58 21.58
CA GLY A 411 8.27 15.77 21.37
C GLY A 411 7.44 16.18 22.59
N GLU A 412 7.50 15.44 23.71
CA GLU A 412 6.69 15.68 24.88
C GLU A 412 7.40 16.60 25.86
N GLN A 413 6.68 17.52 26.48
CA GLN A 413 7.21 18.45 27.47
C GLN A 413 6.32 18.43 28.72
N PRO A 414 6.87 18.46 29.94
CA PRO A 414 6.07 18.73 31.13
C PRO A 414 5.42 20.13 31.03
N ALA A 415 4.18 20.26 31.48
CA ALA A 415 3.45 21.54 31.47
C ALA A 415 3.97 22.51 32.54
N ASN A 416 5.23 22.90 32.44
CA ASN A 416 5.91 23.76 33.40
C ASN A 416 5.66 25.26 33.15
N HIS A 417 5.22 25.63 31.95
CA HIS A 417 4.91 27.00 31.56
C HIS A 417 3.54 27.03 30.89
N TRP A 418 2.67 27.90 31.41
CA TRP A 418 1.33 28.12 30.89
C TRP A 418 1.27 29.50 30.22
N GLU A 419 0.88 29.55 28.97
CA GLU A 419 0.63 30.78 28.23
C GLU A 419 -0.85 31.14 28.33
N THR A 420 -1.15 32.45 28.42
CA THR A 420 -2.52 32.95 28.28
C THR A 420 -2.84 33.16 26.80
N ALA A 421 -3.98 32.62 26.32
CA ALA A 421 -4.44 32.76 24.93
C ALA A 421 -4.96 34.17 24.66
#